data_3308df79e8a2abfa2121cbf283284709
#
_entry.id   3308df79e8a2abfa2121cbf283284709
#
_cell.length_a   1.000
_cell.length_b   1.000
_cell.length_c   1.000
_cell.angle_alpha   90.00
_cell.angle_beta   90.00
_cell.angle_gamma   90.00
#
_symmetry.space_group_name_H-M   'P 1'
#
loop_
_entity.id
_entity.type
_entity.pdbx_description
1 polymer ?
#
loop_
_entity_poly.entity_id
_entity_poly.type
_entity_poly.pdbx_seq_one_letter_code
_entity_poly.pdbx_strand_id
1 'polypeptide(L)'
;MKTVTLLCRGKSLGWIQEIPKVDHCVLVNSFHYELENSNVHEYVSACSKVSHVLSLGAYFPKSGAKEIYKKYNFIEIILPYIKEVSPSIPRHIRNIEGPDGILPVRNMSDINKKDMISQPRYAFTSPTCGLDALLYTVNELKPDVVNIIGLDFYDKVGYLTNSHGRVLGESPTEVALKNGESTLKMQEFFIKFVKDNLDVQFNLHTLSDI
;
A
#
# COMPACT_ATOMS: atom_id res chain seq x y z
N MET A 1 21.64 -7.73 -1.24
CA MET A 1 20.29 -7.98 -1.78
C MET A 1 19.31 -7.13 -0.97
N LYS A 2 18.64 -6.20 -1.63
CA LYS A 2 17.69 -5.29 -0.99
C LYS A 2 16.30 -5.91 -1.01
N THR A 3 15.75 -6.22 0.14
CA THR A 3 14.41 -6.78 0.28
C THR A 3 13.47 -5.73 0.86
N VAL A 4 12.28 -5.60 0.28
CA VAL A 4 11.20 -4.73 0.75
C VAL A 4 9.95 -5.57 0.97
N THR A 5 9.19 -5.31 2.02
CA THR A 5 7.88 -5.94 2.23
C THR A 5 6.76 -4.93 2.01
N LEU A 6 5.87 -5.25 1.07
CA LEU A 6 4.62 -4.53 0.83
C LEU A 6 3.51 -5.15 1.67
N LEU A 7 2.96 -4.36 2.58
CA LEU A 7 1.91 -4.75 3.51
C LEU A 7 0.58 -4.14 3.07
N CYS A 8 -0.27 -4.96 2.49
CA CYS A 8 -1.67 -4.64 2.21
C CYS A 8 -2.58 -5.09 3.36
N ARG A 9 -3.88 -4.86 3.25
CA ARG A 9 -4.80 -5.01 4.39
C ARG A 9 -5.64 -6.29 4.39
N GLY A 10 -5.51 -7.12 3.35
CA GLY A 10 -6.27 -8.36 3.22
C GLY A 10 -5.96 -9.38 4.32
N LYS A 11 -6.78 -10.42 4.40
CA LYS A 11 -6.70 -11.44 5.46
C LYS A 11 -5.40 -12.23 5.49
N SER A 12 -4.75 -12.42 4.32
CA SER A 12 -3.44 -13.07 4.25
C SER A 12 -2.36 -12.35 5.06
N LEU A 13 -2.57 -11.06 5.42
CA LEU A 13 -1.69 -10.35 6.34
C LEU A 13 -1.57 -11.06 7.71
N GLY A 14 -2.53 -11.93 8.08
CA GLY A 14 -2.44 -12.77 9.27
C GLY A 14 -1.22 -13.71 9.29
N TRP A 15 -0.61 -13.98 8.13
CA TRP A 15 0.60 -14.81 8.00
C TRP A 15 1.90 -14.01 8.13
N ILE A 16 1.85 -12.77 8.60
CA ILE A 16 3.01 -11.85 8.66
C ILE A 16 4.21 -12.45 9.42
N GLN A 17 3.97 -13.34 10.37
CA GLN A 17 5.05 -14.01 11.12
C GLN A 17 5.88 -14.98 10.27
N GLU A 18 5.34 -15.44 9.14
CA GLU A 18 6.04 -16.31 8.19
C GLU A 18 6.97 -15.52 7.26
N ILE A 19 6.82 -14.20 7.23
CA ILE A 19 7.60 -13.31 6.36
C ILE A 19 8.90 -12.92 7.07
N PRO A 20 10.05 -13.09 6.41
CA PRO A 20 11.31 -12.62 6.98
C PRO A 20 11.26 -11.12 7.31
N LYS A 21 11.79 -10.73 8.47
CA LYS A 21 11.93 -9.32 8.84
C LYS A 21 12.87 -8.63 7.87
N VAL A 22 12.51 -7.41 7.48
CA VAL A 22 13.25 -6.59 6.51
C VAL A 22 13.50 -5.20 7.07
N ASP A 23 14.45 -4.47 6.47
CA ASP A 23 14.72 -3.10 6.89
C ASP A 23 13.64 -2.12 6.47
N HIS A 24 12.97 -2.35 5.34
CA HIS A 24 12.01 -1.43 4.77
C HIS A 24 10.67 -2.10 4.48
N CYS A 25 9.59 -1.55 5.04
CA CYS A 25 8.24 -1.95 4.67
C CYS A 25 7.43 -0.78 4.09
N VAL A 26 6.47 -1.11 3.23
CA VAL A 26 5.54 -0.18 2.60
C VAL A 26 4.12 -0.52 3.06
N LEU A 27 3.43 0.44 3.66
CA LEU A 27 2.07 0.31 4.15
C LEU A 27 1.08 0.97 3.20
N VAL A 28 -0.17 0.50 3.18
CA VAL A 28 -1.20 1.07 2.29
C VAL A 28 -2.43 1.58 3.05
N ASN A 29 -2.94 2.72 2.64
CA ASN A 29 -4.21 3.30 3.11
C ASN A 29 -4.32 3.38 4.65
N SER A 30 -5.49 3.02 5.18
CA SER A 30 -5.80 3.08 6.62
C SER A 30 -5.15 1.94 7.42
N PHE A 31 -3.87 1.66 7.16
CA PHE A 31 -3.12 0.55 7.77
C PHE A 31 -3.02 0.64 9.30
N HIS A 32 -3.26 1.82 9.88
CA HIS A 32 -3.28 2.00 11.34
C HIS A 32 -4.23 1.03 12.07
N TYR A 33 -5.31 0.58 11.42
CA TYR A 33 -6.20 -0.44 12.00
C TYR A 33 -5.51 -1.81 12.11
N GLU A 34 -4.66 -2.16 11.14
CA GLU A 34 -3.96 -3.43 11.13
C GLU A 34 -2.85 -3.49 12.19
N LEU A 35 -2.34 -2.32 12.62
CA LEU A 35 -1.37 -2.20 13.69
C LEU A 35 -1.94 -2.50 15.10
N GLU A 36 -3.26 -2.69 15.23
CA GLU A 36 -3.90 -3.23 16.43
C GLU A 36 -3.60 -4.74 16.60
N ASN A 37 -3.27 -5.44 15.51
CA ASN A 37 -2.82 -6.82 15.57
C ASN A 37 -1.37 -6.87 16.05
N SER A 38 -1.12 -7.65 17.12
CA SER A 38 0.20 -7.72 17.78
C SER A 38 1.34 -8.16 16.84
N ASN A 39 1.07 -9.12 15.97
CA ASN A 39 2.07 -9.65 15.03
C ASN A 39 2.44 -8.62 13.96
N VAL A 40 1.45 -7.90 13.45
CA VAL A 40 1.65 -6.80 12.49
C VAL A 40 2.41 -5.65 13.16
N HIS A 41 2.00 -5.29 14.37
CA HIS A 41 2.69 -4.29 15.19
C HIS A 41 4.16 -4.63 15.38
N GLU A 42 4.46 -5.86 15.81
CA GLU A 42 5.84 -6.33 16.03
C GLU A 42 6.66 -6.27 14.75
N TYR A 43 6.08 -6.74 13.64
CA TYR A 43 6.76 -6.72 12.35
C TYR A 43 7.13 -5.31 11.91
N VAL A 44 6.16 -4.39 11.90
CA VAL A 44 6.38 -3.00 11.47
C VAL A 44 7.33 -2.26 12.41
N SER A 45 7.26 -2.53 13.72
CA SER A 45 8.17 -1.94 14.71
C SER A 45 9.63 -2.37 14.52
N ALA A 46 9.85 -3.54 13.93
CA ALA A 46 11.19 -4.04 13.65
C ALA A 46 11.82 -3.45 12.37
N CYS A 47 11.01 -2.80 11.51
CA CYS A 47 11.51 -2.16 10.29
C CYS A 47 12.22 -0.84 10.62
N SER A 48 13.40 -0.62 10.05
CA SER A 48 14.15 0.63 10.21
C SER A 48 13.61 1.77 9.36
N LYS A 49 12.80 1.44 8.32
CA LYS A 49 12.16 2.38 7.40
C LYS A 49 10.74 1.94 7.09
N VAL A 50 9.82 2.89 7.14
CA VAL A 50 8.41 2.68 6.78
C VAL A 50 7.99 3.76 5.80
N SER A 51 7.54 3.38 4.60
CA SER A 51 6.87 4.27 3.66
C SER A 51 5.37 4.01 3.69
N HIS A 52 4.56 5.05 3.50
CA HIS A 52 3.11 4.92 3.51
C HIS A 52 2.49 5.40 2.20
N VAL A 53 1.90 4.51 1.44
CA VAL A 53 1.12 4.84 0.25
C VAL A 53 -0.34 5.02 0.64
N LEU A 54 -0.82 6.27 0.52
CA LEU A 54 -2.11 6.69 1.04
C LEU A 54 -3.00 7.27 -0.05
N SER A 55 -4.10 6.60 -0.43
CA SER A 55 -5.05 7.18 -1.37
C SER A 55 -5.80 8.35 -0.74
N LEU A 56 -6.12 9.38 -1.55
CA LEU A 56 -6.85 10.57 -1.08
C LEU A 56 -8.26 10.27 -0.54
N GLY A 57 -8.84 9.13 -0.98
CA GLY A 57 -10.12 8.65 -0.46
C GLY A 57 -9.99 7.85 0.84
N ALA A 58 -8.77 7.48 1.22
CA ALA A 58 -8.54 6.83 2.50
C ALA A 58 -8.61 7.88 3.61
N TYR A 59 -9.63 7.78 4.41
CA TYR A 59 -9.85 8.66 5.54
C TYR A 59 -8.66 8.61 6.49
N PHE A 60 -8.01 9.77 6.68
CA PHE A 60 -7.23 9.99 7.88
C PHE A 60 -8.18 10.05 9.07
N PRO A 61 -8.13 9.12 10.01
CA PRO A 61 -8.94 9.21 11.21
C PRO A 61 -8.56 10.49 11.96
N LYS A 62 -9.56 11.18 12.45
CA LYS A 62 -9.48 12.55 12.96
C LYS A 62 -8.49 12.74 14.13
N SER A 63 -8.06 11.70 14.84
CA SER A 63 -7.21 11.84 16.02
C SER A 63 -6.10 10.79 16.19
N GLY A 64 -6.31 9.53 15.85
CA GLY A 64 -5.36 8.46 16.18
C GLY A 64 -4.25 8.20 15.16
N ALA A 65 -4.49 8.50 13.87
CA ALA A 65 -3.53 8.15 12.82
C ALA A 65 -2.25 8.99 12.87
N LYS A 66 -2.30 10.20 13.41
CA LYS A 66 -1.09 11.04 13.53
C LYS A 66 -0.08 10.44 14.52
N GLU A 67 -0.55 9.76 15.54
CA GLU A 67 0.31 9.16 16.57
C GLU A 67 1.11 7.97 16.02
N ILE A 68 0.58 7.24 15.03
CA ILE A 68 1.33 6.13 14.44
C ILE A 68 2.61 6.61 13.74
N TYR A 69 2.57 7.79 13.11
CA TYR A 69 3.73 8.31 12.40
C TYR A 69 4.89 8.66 13.35
N LYS A 70 4.60 8.97 14.61
CA LYS A 70 5.62 9.17 15.64
C LYS A 70 6.11 7.86 16.27
N LYS A 71 5.25 6.84 16.25
CA LYS A 71 5.52 5.56 16.92
C LYS A 71 6.40 4.61 16.10
N TYR A 72 6.32 4.69 14.77
CA TYR A 72 7.07 3.83 13.87
C TYR A 72 8.03 4.66 13.02
N ASN A 73 9.02 4.02 12.43
CA ASN A 73 10.10 4.67 11.66
C ASN A 73 9.62 5.12 10.27
N PHE A 74 8.55 5.91 10.22
CA PHE A 74 8.07 6.49 8.97
C PHE A 74 9.07 7.49 8.40
N ILE A 75 9.36 7.35 7.11
CA ILE A 75 10.28 8.23 6.37
C ILE A 75 9.56 9.11 5.36
N GLU A 76 8.38 8.71 4.88
CA GLU A 76 7.62 9.46 3.87
C GLU A 76 6.17 9.00 3.76
N ILE A 77 5.35 9.85 3.13
CA ILE A 77 3.99 9.55 2.69
C ILE A 77 3.91 9.74 1.19
N ILE A 78 3.41 8.73 0.49
CA ILE A 78 3.23 8.73 -0.96
C ILE A 78 1.75 8.82 -1.27
N LEU A 79 1.36 9.80 -2.07
CA LEU A 79 0.00 9.93 -2.56
C LEU A 79 -0.07 9.30 -3.96
N PRO A 80 -0.84 8.20 -4.14
CA PRO A 80 -1.15 7.71 -5.47
C PRO A 80 -1.86 8.80 -6.25
N TYR A 81 -1.73 8.74 -7.55
CA TYR A 81 -2.19 9.69 -8.54
C TYR A 81 -3.38 10.57 -8.09
N ILE A 82 -3.14 11.87 -7.96
CA ILE A 82 -4.17 12.89 -7.87
C ILE A 82 -4.47 13.34 -9.32
N LYS A 83 -5.63 12.98 -9.86
CA LYS A 83 -6.09 13.53 -11.14
C LYS A 83 -5.89 15.06 -11.12
N GLU A 84 -5.56 15.64 -12.25
CA GLU A 84 -5.21 17.04 -12.53
C GLU A 84 -6.05 18.16 -11.85
N VAL A 85 -7.07 17.79 -11.09
CA VAL A 85 -8.07 18.70 -10.53
C VAL A 85 -7.59 19.42 -9.25
N SER A 86 -6.53 18.95 -8.59
CA SER A 86 -6.00 19.67 -7.42
C SER A 86 -4.50 19.48 -7.27
N PRO A 87 -3.70 20.48 -7.66
CA PRO A 87 -2.26 20.46 -7.47
C PRO A 87 -1.83 20.59 -6.00
N SER A 88 -2.77 20.76 -5.07
CA SER A 88 -2.45 21.00 -3.68
C SER A 88 -2.62 19.75 -2.82
N ILE A 89 -1.53 19.26 -2.26
CA ILE A 89 -1.54 18.29 -1.16
C ILE A 89 -2.46 18.85 -0.05
N PRO A 90 -3.46 18.07 0.43
CA PRO A 90 -4.36 18.51 1.49
C PRO A 90 -3.60 19.02 2.72
N ARG A 91 -4.02 20.12 3.31
CA ARG A 91 -3.31 20.73 4.45
C ARG A 91 -3.08 19.78 5.62
N HIS A 92 -4.03 18.89 5.89
CA HIS A 92 -3.94 17.95 7.00
C HIS A 92 -2.89 16.83 6.80
N ILE A 93 -2.40 16.66 5.56
CA ILE A 93 -1.33 15.69 5.24
C ILE A 93 0.04 16.39 5.23
N ARG A 94 0.12 17.70 4.94
CA ARG A 94 1.38 18.43 4.78
C ARG A 94 2.24 18.54 6.04
N ASN A 95 1.63 18.45 7.22
CA ASN A 95 2.28 18.72 8.49
C ASN A 95 2.19 17.49 9.42
N ILE A 96 2.34 16.29 8.85
CA ILE A 96 2.43 15.08 9.67
C ILE A 96 3.84 14.97 10.20
N GLU A 97 3.96 14.94 11.53
CA GLU A 97 5.22 14.73 12.22
C GLU A 97 5.53 13.23 12.29
N GLY A 98 6.72 12.86 11.84
CA GLY A 98 7.34 11.55 12.04
C GLY A 98 8.37 11.58 13.16
N PRO A 99 9.21 10.53 13.29
CA PRO A 99 10.23 10.45 14.32
C PRO A 99 11.25 11.60 14.26
N ASP A 100 11.66 12.00 13.06
CA ASP A 100 12.72 12.96 12.81
C ASP A 100 12.23 14.34 12.34
N GLY A 101 10.95 14.63 12.50
CA GLY A 101 10.33 15.90 12.09
C GLY A 101 9.17 15.73 11.12
N ILE A 102 8.90 16.75 10.30
CA ILE A 102 7.80 16.71 9.32
C ILE A 102 8.12 15.71 8.21
N LEU A 103 7.23 14.74 8.00
CA LEU A 103 7.39 13.73 6.95
C LEU A 103 7.27 14.37 5.56
N PRO A 104 8.17 14.02 4.64
CA PRO A 104 8.01 14.34 3.22
C PRO A 104 6.71 13.72 2.68
N VAL A 105 5.92 14.52 1.98
CA VAL A 105 4.73 14.04 1.27
C VAL A 105 5.00 14.21 -0.22
N ARG A 106 5.02 13.09 -0.95
CA ARG A 106 5.32 13.03 -2.37
C ARG A 106 4.11 12.56 -3.15
N ASN A 107 3.95 13.09 -4.35
CA ASN A 107 2.93 12.61 -5.28
C ASN A 107 3.56 11.61 -6.25
N MET A 108 2.95 10.45 -6.47
CA MET A 108 3.44 9.46 -7.43
C MET A 108 3.56 10.04 -8.85
N SER A 109 2.68 10.96 -9.23
CA SER A 109 2.78 11.64 -10.53
C SER A 109 4.10 12.42 -10.70
N ASP A 110 4.68 12.90 -9.62
CA ASP A 110 5.97 13.62 -9.66
C ASP A 110 7.17 12.65 -9.69
N ILE A 111 6.97 11.47 -9.14
CA ILE A 111 7.98 10.41 -9.06
C ILE A 111 8.15 9.70 -10.42
N ASN A 112 7.03 9.39 -11.08
CA ASN A 112 6.99 8.52 -12.25
C ASN A 112 6.78 9.25 -13.58
N LYS A 113 6.92 10.59 -13.65
CA LYS A 113 6.65 11.34 -14.89
C LYS A 113 7.39 10.83 -16.12
N LYS A 114 8.61 10.32 -15.96
CA LYS A 114 9.40 9.78 -17.09
C LYS A 114 8.97 8.36 -17.46
N ASP A 115 8.69 7.52 -16.49
CA ASP A 115 8.40 6.10 -16.72
C ASP A 115 6.94 5.87 -17.06
N MET A 116 6.03 6.73 -16.57
CA MET A 116 4.62 6.72 -16.94
C MET A 116 4.36 7.08 -18.40
N ILE A 117 5.19 7.92 -19.00
CA ILE A 117 5.11 8.25 -20.44
C ILE A 117 5.51 7.06 -21.29
N SER A 118 6.46 6.24 -20.83
CA SER A 118 6.90 5.03 -21.53
C SER A 118 5.95 3.83 -21.33
N GLN A 119 5.11 3.86 -20.26
CA GLN A 119 4.15 2.80 -19.96
C GLN A 119 2.74 3.35 -19.64
N PRO A 120 2.07 4.00 -20.59
CA PRO A 120 0.79 4.67 -20.34
C PRO A 120 -0.33 3.75 -19.83
N ARG A 121 -0.16 2.43 -19.98
CA ARG A 121 -1.15 1.44 -19.50
C ARG A 121 -1.20 1.30 -17.98
N TYR A 122 -0.12 1.59 -17.27
CA TYR A 122 -0.09 1.54 -15.81
C TYR A 122 -0.57 2.85 -15.17
N ALA A 123 -0.36 3.98 -15.84
CA ALA A 123 -0.70 5.31 -15.34
C ALA A 123 -2.19 5.53 -15.08
N PHE A 124 -3.04 4.83 -15.83
CA PHE A 124 -4.49 5.07 -15.82
C PHE A 124 -5.32 3.93 -15.24
N THR A 125 -4.71 2.82 -14.85
CA THR A 125 -5.42 1.57 -14.60
C THR A 125 -4.99 0.79 -13.38
N SER A 126 -4.17 1.36 -12.49
CA SER A 126 -3.98 0.70 -11.20
C SER A 126 -5.33 0.71 -10.46
N PRO A 127 -5.99 -0.44 -10.32
CA PRO A 127 -7.34 -0.48 -9.79
C PRO A 127 -7.39 -0.31 -8.27
N THR A 128 -6.24 -0.34 -7.59
CA THR A 128 -6.20 -0.24 -6.12
C THR A 128 -4.92 0.37 -5.59
N CYS A 129 -5.01 0.95 -4.39
CA CYS A 129 -3.86 1.52 -3.71
C CYS A 129 -2.76 0.48 -3.39
N GLY A 130 -3.12 -0.81 -3.26
CA GLY A 130 -2.13 -1.89 -3.10
C GLY A 130 -1.25 -2.07 -4.34
N LEU A 131 -1.84 -1.98 -5.53
CA LEU A 131 -1.09 -2.04 -6.78
C LEU A 131 -0.33 -0.74 -7.06
N ASP A 132 -0.86 0.42 -6.68
CA ASP A 132 -0.10 1.67 -6.69
C ASP A 132 1.14 1.58 -5.81
N ALA A 133 0.99 1.00 -4.61
CA ALA A 133 2.11 0.78 -3.70
C ALA A 133 3.13 -0.21 -4.25
N LEU A 134 2.71 -1.22 -5.01
CA LEU A 134 3.61 -2.12 -5.72
C LEU A 134 4.42 -1.38 -6.79
N LEU A 135 3.78 -0.54 -7.60
CA LEU A 135 4.45 0.33 -8.57
C LEU A 135 5.50 1.22 -7.90
N TYR A 136 5.12 1.90 -6.80
CA TYR A 136 6.04 2.72 -6.02
C TYR A 136 7.22 1.88 -5.51
N THR A 137 6.95 0.71 -4.93
CA THR A 137 7.97 -0.16 -4.34
C THR A 137 9.02 -0.55 -5.37
N VAL A 138 8.61 -0.98 -6.56
CA VAL A 138 9.54 -1.43 -7.59
C VAL A 138 10.29 -0.26 -8.23
N ASN A 139 9.57 0.78 -8.64
CA ASN A 139 10.17 1.86 -9.44
C ASN A 139 11.03 2.82 -8.61
N GLU A 140 10.63 3.11 -7.37
CA GLU A 140 11.33 4.08 -6.53
C GLU A 140 12.32 3.42 -5.58
N LEU A 141 11.91 2.32 -4.94
CA LEU A 141 12.77 1.66 -3.98
C LEU A 141 13.77 0.72 -4.65
N LYS A 142 13.49 0.26 -5.88
CA LYS A 142 14.38 -0.62 -6.68
C LYS A 142 14.91 -1.79 -5.85
N PRO A 143 14.06 -2.65 -5.32
CA PRO A 143 14.47 -3.82 -4.56
C PRO A 143 14.91 -4.95 -5.46
N ASP A 144 15.74 -5.86 -4.92
CA ASP A 144 16.01 -7.16 -5.55
C ASP A 144 14.87 -8.15 -5.29
N VAL A 145 14.23 -8.03 -4.10
CA VAL A 145 13.14 -8.90 -3.66
C VAL A 145 11.99 -8.08 -3.07
N VAL A 146 10.76 -8.39 -3.48
CA VAL A 146 9.53 -7.84 -2.89
C VAL A 146 8.72 -8.96 -2.27
N ASN A 147 8.55 -8.95 -0.94
CA ASN A 147 7.53 -9.76 -0.28
C ASN A 147 6.22 -8.98 -0.30
N ILE A 148 5.14 -9.61 -0.74
CA ILE A 148 3.81 -9.01 -0.84
C ILE A 148 2.86 -9.82 0.02
N ILE A 149 2.20 -9.18 0.98
CA ILE A 149 1.24 -9.84 1.87
C ILE A 149 0.02 -8.94 2.11
N GLY A 150 -1.15 -9.54 2.24
CA GLY A 150 -2.42 -8.82 2.38
C GLY A 150 -2.97 -8.27 1.06
N LEU A 151 -2.38 -8.61 -0.08
CA LEU A 151 -2.91 -8.31 -1.41
C LEU A 151 -3.78 -9.49 -1.88
N ASP A 152 -5.02 -9.55 -1.41
CA ASP A 152 -5.94 -10.66 -1.67
C ASP A 152 -6.93 -10.37 -2.81
N PHE A 153 -6.61 -9.43 -3.70
CA PHE A 153 -7.31 -9.04 -4.93
C PHE A 153 -8.84 -8.89 -4.80
N TYR A 154 -9.35 -8.73 -3.57
CA TYR A 154 -10.77 -8.66 -3.24
C TYR A 154 -11.60 -9.92 -3.60
N ASP A 155 -10.98 -11.06 -3.88
CA ASP A 155 -11.70 -12.32 -4.07
C ASP A 155 -12.08 -13.00 -2.75
N LYS A 156 -11.44 -12.60 -1.65
CA LYS A 156 -11.81 -12.99 -0.28
C LYS A 156 -12.33 -11.78 0.50
N VAL A 157 -13.45 -11.97 1.20
CA VAL A 157 -14.12 -10.88 1.91
C VAL A 157 -13.32 -10.42 3.12
N GLY A 158 -13.10 -9.12 3.22
CA GLY A 158 -12.65 -8.43 4.43
C GLY A 158 -11.16 -8.13 4.52
N TYR A 159 -10.85 -7.32 5.50
CA TYR A 159 -9.50 -7.00 5.93
C TYR A 159 -9.12 -7.86 7.14
N LEU A 160 -7.85 -7.88 7.52
CA LEU A 160 -7.39 -8.60 8.70
C LEU A 160 -8.14 -8.11 9.95
N THR A 161 -8.23 -6.79 10.13
CA THR A 161 -9.07 -6.19 11.16
C THR A 161 -10.38 -5.71 10.54
N ASN A 162 -11.50 -6.16 11.05
CA ASN A 162 -12.83 -5.83 10.53
C ASN A 162 -13.29 -4.38 10.85
N SER A 163 -12.40 -3.51 11.27
CA SER A 163 -12.71 -2.16 11.74
C SER A 163 -13.21 -1.20 10.66
N HIS A 164 -13.09 -1.56 9.38
CA HIS A 164 -13.33 -0.64 8.26
C HIS A 164 -14.76 -0.60 7.71
N GLY A 165 -15.57 -1.61 7.98
CA GLY A 165 -16.92 -1.71 7.40
C GLY A 165 -17.95 -0.70 7.94
N ARG A 166 -17.55 0.15 8.90
CA ARG A 166 -18.53 1.01 9.61
C ARG A 166 -18.59 2.45 9.11
N VAL A 167 -17.70 2.91 8.25
CA VAL A 167 -17.62 4.33 7.88
C VAL A 167 -18.45 4.68 6.65
N LEU A 168 -18.75 3.72 5.78
CA LEU A 168 -19.48 3.94 4.52
C LEU A 168 -20.69 3.01 4.31
N GLY A 169 -21.08 2.23 5.29
CA GLY A 169 -22.23 1.31 5.18
C GLY A 169 -21.97 0.03 4.39
N GLU A 170 -21.06 0.05 3.41
CA GLU A 170 -20.55 -1.13 2.71
C GLU A 170 -19.01 -1.09 2.75
N SER A 171 -18.38 -2.24 3.01
CA SER A 171 -16.92 -2.29 2.90
C SER A 171 -16.52 -2.11 1.42
N PRO A 172 -15.39 -1.47 1.12
CA PRO A 172 -14.87 -1.43 -0.26
C PRO A 172 -14.75 -2.83 -0.89
N THR A 173 -14.55 -3.84 -0.07
CA THR A 173 -14.51 -5.25 -0.47
C THR A 173 -15.86 -5.76 -0.95
N GLU A 174 -16.97 -5.40 -0.29
CA GLU A 174 -18.32 -5.77 -0.74
C GLU A 174 -18.66 -5.11 -2.07
N VAL A 175 -18.27 -3.85 -2.24
CA VAL A 175 -18.43 -3.13 -3.51
C VAL A 175 -17.58 -3.80 -4.61
N ALA A 176 -16.36 -4.20 -4.32
CA ALA A 176 -15.47 -4.86 -5.27
C ALA A 176 -15.96 -6.28 -5.63
N LEU A 177 -16.52 -7.03 -4.67
CA LEU A 177 -17.10 -8.35 -4.93
C LEU A 177 -18.36 -8.29 -5.79
N LYS A 178 -19.15 -7.22 -5.68
CA LYS A 178 -20.28 -6.96 -6.59
C LYS A 178 -19.80 -6.70 -8.03
N ASN A 179 -18.55 -6.30 -8.21
CA ASN A 179 -17.92 -6.00 -9.49
C ASN A 179 -16.82 -7.03 -9.80
N GLY A 180 -17.14 -8.32 -9.97
CA GLY A 180 -16.18 -9.40 -10.24
C GLY A 180 -15.13 -9.10 -11.32
N GLU A 181 -15.44 -8.23 -12.29
CA GLU A 181 -14.47 -7.70 -13.26
C GLU A 181 -13.27 -6.98 -12.60
N SER A 182 -13.44 -6.39 -11.42
CA SER A 182 -12.38 -5.66 -10.74
C SER A 182 -11.30 -6.61 -10.21
N THR A 183 -11.69 -7.77 -9.71
CA THR A 183 -10.75 -8.80 -9.22
C THR A 183 -9.89 -9.33 -10.36
N LEU A 184 -10.51 -9.72 -11.47
CA LEU A 184 -9.79 -10.22 -12.65
C LEU A 184 -8.82 -9.17 -13.21
N LYS A 185 -9.27 -7.91 -13.36
CA LYS A 185 -8.39 -6.83 -13.82
C LYS A 185 -7.19 -6.59 -12.91
N MET A 186 -7.36 -6.74 -11.60
CA MET A 186 -6.26 -6.60 -10.65
C MET A 186 -5.26 -7.75 -10.77
N GLN A 187 -5.75 -8.99 -10.91
CA GLN A 187 -4.91 -10.16 -11.11
C GLN A 187 -4.15 -10.07 -12.45
N GLU A 188 -4.84 -9.71 -13.53
CA GLU A 188 -4.22 -9.48 -14.84
C GLU A 188 -3.14 -8.39 -14.78
N PHE A 189 -3.43 -7.28 -14.10
CA PHE A 189 -2.45 -6.21 -13.89
C PHE A 189 -1.22 -6.74 -13.15
N PHE A 190 -1.42 -7.45 -12.05
CA PHE A 190 -0.33 -8.00 -11.24
C PHE A 190 0.53 -8.98 -12.04
N ILE A 191 -0.10 -9.96 -12.72
CA ILE A 191 0.60 -10.94 -13.55
C ILE A 191 1.43 -10.24 -14.64
N LYS A 192 0.83 -9.25 -15.31
CA LYS A 192 1.54 -8.49 -16.32
C LYS A 192 2.71 -7.71 -15.72
N PHE A 193 2.49 -7.05 -14.56
CA PHE A 193 3.52 -6.29 -13.88
C PHE A 193 4.73 -7.15 -13.49
N VAL A 194 4.49 -8.35 -12.95
CA VAL A 194 5.55 -9.31 -12.63
C VAL A 194 6.32 -9.73 -13.89
N LYS A 195 5.62 -10.00 -14.99
CA LYS A 195 6.26 -10.34 -16.28
C LYS A 195 7.11 -9.21 -16.87
N ASP A 196 6.72 -7.96 -16.61
CA ASP A 196 7.45 -6.79 -17.12
C ASP A 196 8.66 -6.40 -16.21
N ASN A 197 8.81 -7.02 -15.03
CA ASN A 197 9.85 -6.73 -14.03
C ASN A 197 10.58 -8.01 -13.60
N LEU A 198 11.15 -8.75 -14.55
CA LEU A 198 11.80 -10.05 -14.31
C LEU A 198 13.12 -9.96 -13.54
N ASP A 199 13.68 -8.78 -13.39
CA ASP A 199 14.87 -8.46 -12.58
C ASP A 199 14.57 -8.38 -11.07
N VAL A 200 13.29 -8.39 -10.70
CA VAL A 200 12.81 -8.37 -9.31
C VAL A 200 12.19 -9.74 -8.96
N GLN A 201 12.60 -10.30 -7.84
CA GLN A 201 11.94 -11.49 -7.29
C GLN A 201 10.69 -11.07 -6.51
N PHE A 202 9.54 -11.64 -6.86
CA PHE A 202 8.28 -11.42 -6.15
C PHE A 202 7.89 -12.66 -5.35
N ASN A 203 7.67 -12.49 -4.05
CA ASN A 203 7.14 -13.49 -3.15
C ASN A 203 5.73 -13.05 -2.73
N LEU A 204 4.71 -13.59 -3.37
CA LEU A 204 3.31 -13.27 -3.09
C LEU A 204 2.71 -14.23 -2.06
N HIS A 205 2.26 -13.67 -0.95
CA HIS A 205 1.53 -14.36 0.11
C HIS A 205 0.07 -13.87 0.07
N THR A 206 -0.80 -14.65 -0.54
CA THR A 206 -2.20 -14.31 -0.77
C THR A 206 -3.12 -15.49 -0.52
N LEU A 207 -4.38 -15.20 -0.18
CA LEU A 207 -5.47 -16.19 -0.11
C LEU A 207 -6.15 -16.39 -1.47
N SER A 208 -5.77 -15.59 -2.47
CA SER A 208 -6.36 -15.64 -3.80
C SER A 208 -5.70 -16.70 -4.66
N ASP A 209 -6.50 -17.36 -5.48
CA ASP A 209 -6.02 -18.24 -6.54
C ASP A 209 -5.60 -17.37 -7.75
N ILE A 210 -4.28 -17.32 -8.04
CA ILE A 210 -3.70 -16.54 -9.14
C ILE A 210 -2.89 -17.46 -10.05
#